data_d06e0ad9b45f70305b839f3c8e51b894
#
_entry.id   d06e0ad9b45f70305b839f3c8e51b894
#
_cell.length_a   1.000
_cell.length_b   1.000
_cell.length_c   1.000
_cell.angle_alpha   90.00
_cell.angle_beta   90.00
_cell.angle_gamma   90.00
#
_symmetry.space_group_name_H-M   'P 1'
#
loop_
_entity.id
_entity.type
_entity.pdbx_description
1 polymer ?
#
loop_
_entity_poly.entity_id
_entity_poly.type
_entity_poly.pdbx_seq_one_letter_code
_entity_poly.pdbx_strand_id
1 'polypeptide(L)'
;AYGYDPREQEDPSQDEKWLQFRCDQITEVANMIADVVHSYGKKMAASPFPTPKMASKMVRQDWGKWNLDIVFPMVYHNFYTEDISFISDCMIEDVRDKNPKTTLYCGLMVADDIENAMDAALNHGAEGISIFTVSALRTPESRAMFKAYADSVRAVRAENNGVNPALSKSTKVTNPFESMDILNRINAKIKELANVPIPNIADYKLVNEKGATKYYEVKELNTGKTFCVDFYFYGGILSGWNVTVK
;
A
#
# COMPACT_ATOMS: atom_id res chain seq x y z
N ALA A 1 2.40 -31.75 -5.36
CA ALA A 1 1.77 -31.03 -4.25
C ALA A 1 0.37 -30.53 -4.61
N TYR A 2 0.13 -29.97 -5.78
CA TYR A 2 -1.17 -29.38 -6.17
C TYR A 2 -2.03 -30.29 -7.04
N GLY A 3 -1.56 -31.50 -7.38
CA GLY A 3 -2.35 -32.57 -7.99
C GLY A 3 -2.69 -32.39 -9.48
N TYR A 4 -2.00 -31.47 -10.18
CA TYR A 4 -2.16 -31.26 -11.62
C TYR A 4 -0.86 -30.73 -12.26
N ASP A 5 -0.78 -30.82 -13.57
CA ASP A 5 0.33 -30.30 -14.37
C ASP A 5 -0.06 -28.92 -14.94
N PRO A 6 0.62 -27.82 -14.57
CA PRO A 6 0.28 -26.50 -15.08
C PRO A 6 0.49 -26.38 -16.61
N ARG A 7 1.28 -27.26 -17.22
CA ARG A 7 1.50 -27.28 -18.68
C ARG A 7 0.26 -27.73 -19.45
N GLU A 8 -0.71 -28.36 -18.78
CA GLU A 8 -1.99 -28.80 -19.36
C GLU A 8 -3.03 -27.66 -19.36
N GLN A 9 -2.71 -26.50 -18.73
CA GLN A 9 -3.58 -25.33 -18.73
C GLN A 9 -3.38 -24.52 -20.01
N GLU A 10 -4.45 -23.92 -20.54
CA GLU A 10 -4.41 -23.05 -21.71
C GLU A 10 -3.51 -21.83 -21.47
N ASP A 11 -3.67 -21.18 -20.30
CA ASP A 11 -2.80 -20.11 -19.82
C ASP A 11 -2.40 -20.34 -18.35
N PRO A 12 -1.25 -20.96 -18.09
CA PRO A 12 -0.77 -21.21 -16.73
C PRO A 12 -0.54 -19.92 -15.92
N SER A 13 -0.41 -18.75 -16.59
CA SER A 13 -0.19 -17.48 -15.90
C SER A 13 -1.43 -16.99 -15.16
N GLN A 14 -2.62 -17.40 -15.60
CA GLN A 14 -3.91 -17.07 -15.01
C GLN A 14 -4.37 -18.12 -13.98
N ASP A 15 -3.68 -19.23 -13.86
CA ASP A 15 -4.03 -20.28 -12.89
C ASP A 15 -3.65 -19.87 -11.47
N GLU A 16 -4.65 -19.62 -10.61
CA GLU A 16 -4.46 -19.20 -9.23
C GLU A 16 -3.70 -20.23 -8.39
N LYS A 17 -3.89 -21.53 -8.63
CA LYS A 17 -3.18 -22.58 -7.90
C LYS A 17 -1.69 -22.59 -8.26
N TRP A 18 -1.39 -22.42 -9.55
CA TRP A 18 -0.01 -22.31 -10.01
C TRP A 18 0.65 -21.01 -9.53
N LEU A 19 -0.08 -19.92 -9.54
CA LEU A 19 0.36 -18.66 -8.96
C LEU A 19 0.71 -18.84 -7.48
N GLN A 20 -0.22 -19.39 -6.69
CA GLN A 20 -0.04 -19.61 -5.26
C GLN A 20 1.14 -20.55 -4.97
N PHE A 21 1.26 -21.66 -5.72
CA PHE A 21 2.41 -22.55 -5.58
C PHE A 21 3.75 -21.83 -5.72
N ARG A 22 3.88 -20.98 -6.75
CA ARG A 22 5.12 -20.23 -6.98
C ARG A 22 5.38 -19.17 -5.90
N CYS A 23 4.33 -18.53 -5.40
CA CYS A 23 4.42 -17.62 -4.28
C CYS A 23 4.88 -18.35 -3.00
N ASP A 24 4.33 -19.53 -2.75
CA ASP A 24 4.68 -20.33 -1.57
C ASP A 24 6.15 -20.79 -1.60
N GLN A 25 6.66 -21.18 -2.77
CA GLN A 25 8.06 -21.58 -2.92
C GLN A 25 9.02 -20.41 -2.65
N ILE A 26 8.71 -19.21 -3.16
CA ILE A 26 9.53 -18.01 -2.89
C ILE A 26 9.42 -17.62 -1.41
N THR A 27 8.24 -17.71 -0.82
CA THR A 27 7.99 -17.43 0.60
C THR A 27 8.78 -18.38 1.49
N GLU A 28 8.80 -19.67 1.17
CA GLU A 28 9.58 -20.68 1.90
C GLU A 28 11.08 -20.31 1.89
N VAL A 29 11.65 -20.04 0.71
CA VAL A 29 13.06 -19.65 0.59
C VAL A 29 13.34 -18.34 1.33
N ALA A 30 12.49 -17.32 1.21
CA ALA A 30 12.67 -16.06 1.92
C ALA A 30 12.68 -16.25 3.45
N ASN A 31 11.76 -17.08 3.95
CA ASN A 31 11.68 -17.36 5.39
C ASN A 31 12.85 -18.21 5.90
N MET A 32 13.32 -19.20 5.10
CA MET A 32 14.55 -19.93 5.43
C MET A 32 15.77 -19.01 5.55
N ILE A 33 15.92 -18.03 4.65
CA ILE A 33 16.99 -17.04 4.72
C ILE A 33 16.81 -16.16 5.96
N ALA A 34 15.58 -15.72 6.25
CA ALA A 34 15.29 -14.92 7.44
C ALA A 34 15.68 -15.65 8.71
N ASP A 35 15.34 -16.94 8.84
CA ASP A 35 15.65 -17.75 10.01
C ASP A 35 17.18 -17.86 10.21
N VAL A 36 17.93 -18.04 9.13
CA VAL A 36 19.41 -18.05 9.20
C VAL A 36 19.93 -16.69 9.67
N VAL A 37 19.45 -15.57 9.08
CA VAL A 37 19.87 -14.22 9.46
C VAL A 37 19.55 -13.93 10.92
N HIS A 38 18.37 -14.30 11.37
CA HIS A 38 17.92 -14.13 12.76
C HIS A 38 18.72 -14.99 13.75
N SER A 39 19.17 -16.19 13.34
CA SER A 39 20.00 -17.04 14.18
C SER A 39 21.35 -16.40 14.53
N TYR A 40 21.83 -15.46 13.71
CA TYR A 40 23.02 -14.64 13.96
C TYR A 40 22.69 -13.31 14.68
N GLY A 41 21.48 -13.12 15.16
CA GLY A 41 21.03 -11.89 15.83
C GLY A 41 21.01 -10.66 14.89
N LYS A 42 20.87 -10.89 13.58
CA LYS A 42 20.81 -9.84 12.57
C LYS A 42 19.39 -9.61 12.08
N LYS A 43 19.14 -8.42 11.53
CA LYS A 43 17.87 -8.07 10.88
C LYS A 43 17.92 -8.38 9.41
N MET A 44 16.80 -8.86 8.88
CA MET A 44 16.60 -9.08 7.45
C MET A 44 15.66 -8.02 6.87
N ALA A 45 16.06 -7.46 5.73
CA ALA A 45 15.25 -6.51 4.97
C ALA A 45 15.15 -6.92 3.51
N ALA A 46 14.08 -6.46 2.84
CA ALA A 46 13.91 -6.66 1.39
C ALA A 46 13.28 -5.43 0.74
N SER A 47 13.56 -5.26 -0.56
CA SER A 47 12.92 -4.25 -1.42
C SER A 47 12.11 -4.96 -2.51
N PRO A 48 10.91 -5.46 -2.19
CA PRO A 48 10.05 -6.13 -3.15
C PRO A 48 9.35 -5.13 -4.08
N PHE A 49 8.61 -5.67 -5.05
CA PHE A 49 7.65 -4.90 -5.84
C PHE A 49 6.55 -4.30 -4.94
N PRO A 50 5.83 -3.26 -5.43
CA PRO A 50 4.76 -2.63 -4.65
C PRO A 50 3.73 -3.67 -4.25
N THR A 51 3.06 -3.45 -3.21
CA THR A 51 2.07 -4.24 -2.48
C THR A 51 2.18 -5.79 -2.59
N PRO A 52 1.86 -6.56 -1.54
CA PRO A 52 1.90 -8.02 -1.61
C PRO A 52 1.05 -8.57 -2.75
N LYS A 53 -0.12 -7.97 -3.01
CA LYS A 53 -1.04 -8.39 -4.06
C LYS A 53 -0.47 -8.15 -5.47
N MET A 54 0.09 -6.97 -5.73
CA MET A 54 0.70 -6.64 -7.00
C MET A 54 1.96 -7.49 -7.24
N ALA A 55 2.83 -7.57 -6.25
CA ALA A 55 4.08 -8.31 -6.29
C ALA A 55 3.87 -9.82 -6.49
N SER A 56 2.84 -10.41 -5.88
CA SER A 56 2.47 -11.80 -6.08
C SER A 56 2.11 -12.09 -7.53
N LYS A 57 1.32 -11.22 -8.16
CA LYS A 57 0.91 -11.39 -9.55
C LYS A 57 2.05 -11.17 -10.55
N MET A 58 2.83 -10.10 -10.36
CA MET A 58 3.90 -9.72 -11.28
C MET A 58 5.10 -10.66 -11.18
N VAL A 59 5.60 -10.91 -9.97
CA VAL A 59 6.90 -11.55 -9.72
C VAL A 59 6.87 -12.66 -8.68
N ARG A 60 5.70 -13.05 -8.21
CA ARG A 60 5.47 -14.13 -7.21
C ARG A 60 6.02 -13.81 -5.81
N GLN A 61 6.15 -12.52 -5.50
CA GLN A 61 6.61 -12.03 -4.21
C GLN A 61 5.42 -11.78 -3.28
N ASP A 62 4.92 -12.79 -2.60
CA ASP A 62 3.89 -12.66 -1.54
C ASP A 62 4.56 -12.22 -0.23
N TRP A 63 5.20 -11.05 -0.27
CA TRP A 63 6.07 -10.57 0.79
C TRP A 63 5.36 -10.21 2.10
N GLY A 64 4.05 -10.06 2.07
CA GLY A 64 3.24 -9.95 3.28
C GLY A 64 3.37 -11.16 4.22
N LYS A 65 3.77 -12.32 3.67
CA LYS A 65 4.02 -13.55 4.42
C LYS A 65 5.48 -13.78 4.80
N TRP A 66 6.38 -12.88 4.41
CA TRP A 66 7.80 -13.03 4.68
C TRP A 66 8.12 -12.59 6.12
N ASN A 67 9.04 -13.30 6.77
CA ASN A 67 9.50 -13.01 8.13
C ASN A 67 10.62 -11.95 8.13
N LEU A 68 10.30 -10.75 7.61
CA LEU A 68 11.22 -9.62 7.51
C LEU A 68 11.11 -8.72 8.73
N ASP A 69 12.23 -8.10 9.12
CA ASP A 69 12.23 -7.00 10.10
C ASP A 69 11.81 -5.68 9.45
N ILE A 70 12.28 -5.45 8.22
CA ILE A 70 12.02 -4.21 7.48
C ILE A 70 11.70 -4.55 6.02
N VAL A 71 10.73 -3.86 5.46
CA VAL A 71 10.41 -3.93 4.02
C VAL A 71 10.43 -2.54 3.41
N PHE A 72 10.96 -2.45 2.17
CA PHE A 72 11.05 -1.25 1.36
C PHE A 72 10.37 -1.49 0.01
N PRO A 73 9.04 -1.62 -0.09
CA PRO A 73 8.37 -1.82 -1.37
C PRO A 73 8.78 -0.72 -2.35
N MET A 74 9.09 -1.10 -3.60
CA MET A 74 9.56 -0.18 -4.64
C MET A 74 8.37 0.55 -5.27
N VAL A 75 7.78 1.51 -4.54
CA VAL A 75 6.58 2.26 -4.95
C VAL A 75 6.98 3.44 -5.85
N TYR A 76 7.53 3.11 -7.00
CA TYR A 76 8.08 4.07 -7.97
C TYR A 76 6.98 4.53 -8.93
N HIS A 77 6.09 5.45 -8.49
CA HIS A 77 4.91 5.88 -9.25
C HIS A 77 5.25 6.24 -10.71
N ASN A 78 6.32 7.01 -10.94
CA ASN A 78 6.75 7.38 -12.29
C ASN A 78 7.17 6.18 -13.15
N PHE A 79 7.74 5.12 -12.54
CA PHE A 79 8.11 3.90 -13.26
C PHE A 79 6.86 3.13 -13.74
N TYR A 80 5.80 3.16 -12.94
CA TYR A 80 4.52 2.52 -13.27
C TYR A 80 3.58 3.42 -14.08
N THR A 81 4.03 4.64 -14.47
CA THR A 81 3.20 5.63 -15.19
C THR A 81 1.93 6.03 -14.42
N GLU A 82 2.05 6.06 -13.08
CA GLU A 82 0.99 6.43 -12.15
C GLU A 82 1.26 7.82 -11.56
N ASP A 83 0.25 8.43 -10.98
CA ASP A 83 0.39 9.68 -10.23
C ASP A 83 0.74 9.43 -8.74
N ILE A 84 0.89 10.51 -7.97
CA ILE A 84 1.25 10.43 -6.54
C ILE A 84 0.21 9.65 -5.71
N SER A 85 -1.05 9.58 -6.12
CA SER A 85 -2.08 8.83 -5.39
C SER A 85 -1.76 7.33 -5.34
N PHE A 86 -1.05 6.81 -6.34
CA PHE A 86 -0.54 5.44 -6.33
C PHE A 86 0.31 5.13 -5.09
N ILE A 87 1.16 6.09 -4.65
CA ILE A 87 1.97 5.92 -3.43
C ILE A 87 1.08 5.76 -2.21
N SER A 88 0.08 6.64 -2.09
CA SER A 88 -0.87 6.60 -0.99
C SER A 88 -1.66 5.29 -0.94
N ASP A 89 -2.13 4.82 -2.10
CA ASP A 89 -2.91 3.59 -2.22
C ASP A 89 -2.06 2.35 -1.91
N CYS A 90 -0.82 2.31 -2.42
CA CYS A 90 0.13 1.25 -2.06
C CYS A 90 0.41 1.23 -0.56
N MET A 91 0.67 2.37 0.08
CA MET A 91 0.95 2.40 1.52
C MET A 91 -0.25 1.93 2.37
N ILE A 92 -1.47 2.29 1.98
CA ILE A 92 -2.69 1.82 2.66
C ILE A 92 -2.81 0.29 2.54
N GLU A 93 -2.58 -0.26 1.34
CA GLU A 93 -2.60 -1.71 1.10
C GLU A 93 -1.47 -2.41 1.86
N ASP A 94 -0.27 -1.86 1.82
CA ASP A 94 0.91 -2.41 2.48
C ASP A 94 0.77 -2.48 4.01
N VAL A 95 0.23 -1.44 4.63
CA VAL A 95 -0.08 -1.42 6.08
C VAL A 95 -1.05 -2.54 6.44
N ARG A 96 -2.04 -2.81 5.58
CA ARG A 96 -3.03 -3.87 5.79
C ARG A 96 -2.43 -5.27 5.63
N ASP A 97 -1.61 -5.47 4.59
CA ASP A 97 -1.25 -6.80 4.09
C ASP A 97 0.15 -7.26 4.53
N LYS A 98 1.00 -6.35 5.04
CA LYS A 98 2.33 -6.71 5.57
C LYS A 98 2.24 -7.61 6.79
N ASN A 99 3.28 -8.39 7.04
CA ASN A 99 3.43 -9.05 8.34
C ASN A 99 3.39 -8.00 9.48
N PRO A 100 2.56 -8.17 10.51
CA PRO A 100 2.43 -7.19 11.61
C PRO A 100 3.74 -6.83 12.31
N LYS A 101 4.73 -7.72 12.30
CA LYS A 101 6.05 -7.50 12.92
C LYS A 101 7.00 -6.71 12.04
N THR A 102 6.72 -6.59 10.76
CA THR A 102 7.60 -5.95 9.78
C THR A 102 7.43 -4.43 9.82
N THR A 103 8.52 -3.69 9.95
CA THR A 103 8.56 -2.24 9.78
C THR A 103 8.43 -1.89 8.29
N LEU A 104 7.49 -1.03 7.94
CA LEU A 104 7.22 -0.62 6.57
C LEU A 104 7.90 0.71 6.26
N TYR A 105 8.85 0.70 5.35
CA TYR A 105 9.41 1.90 4.73
C TYR A 105 8.93 1.96 3.28
N CYS A 106 8.75 3.18 2.74
CA CYS A 106 8.43 3.34 1.33
C CYS A 106 9.70 3.52 0.50
N GLY A 107 9.90 2.68 -0.51
CA GLY A 107 10.92 2.89 -1.54
C GLY A 107 10.41 3.85 -2.61
N LEU A 108 11.09 4.99 -2.81
CA LEU A 108 10.73 6.01 -3.78
C LEU A 108 11.84 6.23 -4.79
N MET A 109 11.46 6.41 -6.06
CA MET A 109 12.38 6.88 -7.11
C MET A 109 12.37 8.41 -7.12
N VAL A 110 13.55 9.01 -7.20
CA VAL A 110 13.67 10.47 -7.21
C VAL A 110 13.18 11.04 -8.54
N ALA A 111 12.29 12.01 -8.43
CA ALA A 111 11.71 12.80 -9.51
C ALA A 111 11.47 14.24 -9.02
N ASP A 112 10.97 15.12 -9.89
CA ASP A 112 10.73 16.53 -9.56
C ASP A 112 9.71 16.72 -8.42
N ASP A 113 8.82 15.76 -8.22
CA ASP A 113 7.77 15.75 -7.22
C ASP A 113 8.13 14.97 -5.94
N ILE A 114 9.43 14.69 -5.70
CA ILE A 114 9.89 13.79 -4.63
C ILE A 114 9.40 14.21 -3.22
N GLU A 115 9.31 15.50 -2.93
CA GLU A 115 8.81 15.97 -1.61
C GLU A 115 7.35 15.58 -1.40
N ASN A 116 6.51 15.78 -2.42
CA ASN A 116 5.12 15.34 -2.40
C ASN A 116 4.99 13.81 -2.29
N ALA A 117 5.88 13.07 -2.97
CA ALA A 117 5.93 11.61 -2.89
C ALA A 117 6.32 11.13 -1.48
N MET A 118 7.29 11.80 -0.83
CA MET A 118 7.67 11.51 0.56
C MET A 118 6.52 11.80 1.53
N ASP A 119 5.82 12.93 1.35
CA ASP A 119 4.63 13.28 2.15
C ASP A 119 3.51 12.25 1.96
N ALA A 120 3.22 11.86 0.71
CA ALA A 120 2.22 10.83 0.42
C ALA A 120 2.54 9.52 1.15
N ALA A 121 3.79 9.07 1.11
CA ALA A 121 4.20 7.85 1.79
C ALA A 121 4.08 7.94 3.33
N LEU A 122 4.61 9.00 3.93
CA LEU A 122 4.61 9.18 5.39
C LEU A 122 3.20 9.42 5.95
N ASN A 123 2.36 10.13 5.22
CA ASN A 123 0.98 10.40 5.63
C ASN A 123 0.06 9.18 5.52
N HIS A 124 0.48 8.12 4.81
CA HIS A 124 -0.32 6.91 4.60
C HIS A 124 0.31 5.64 5.20
N GLY A 125 1.22 5.80 6.16
CA GLY A 125 1.62 4.71 7.04
C GLY A 125 3.05 4.20 6.87
N ALA A 126 3.86 4.80 6.00
CA ALA A 126 5.28 4.50 5.98
C ALA A 126 5.96 4.98 7.26
N GLU A 127 6.74 4.12 7.90
CA GLU A 127 7.55 4.47 9.07
C GLU A 127 8.85 5.17 8.67
N GLY A 128 9.21 5.14 7.40
CA GLY A 128 10.39 5.80 6.85
C GLY A 128 10.40 5.74 5.33
N ILE A 129 11.43 6.35 4.75
CA ILE A 129 11.63 6.46 3.32
C ILE A 129 12.97 5.84 2.93
N SER A 130 13.00 5.13 1.82
CA SER A 130 14.20 4.68 1.12
C SER A 130 14.24 5.30 -0.27
N ILE A 131 15.34 5.96 -0.62
CA ILE A 131 15.48 6.69 -1.87
C ILE A 131 16.29 5.88 -2.89
N PHE A 132 15.74 5.65 -4.05
CA PHE A 132 16.44 5.13 -5.21
C PHE A 132 16.75 6.28 -6.18
N THR A 133 18.00 6.76 -6.27
CA THR A 133 19.20 6.13 -5.69
C THR A 133 20.14 7.22 -5.09
N VAL A 134 21.25 6.83 -4.48
CA VAL A 134 22.26 7.74 -3.89
C VAL A 134 22.76 8.83 -4.87
N SER A 135 22.66 8.61 -6.16
CA SER A 135 22.95 9.63 -7.18
C SER A 135 22.10 10.90 -7.04
N ALA A 136 20.93 10.81 -6.42
CA ALA A 136 20.09 11.96 -6.09
C ALA A 136 20.74 12.92 -5.06
N LEU A 137 21.75 12.46 -4.35
CA LEU A 137 22.48 13.25 -3.33
C LEU A 137 23.78 13.85 -3.87
N ARG A 138 23.98 13.87 -5.20
CA ARG A 138 25.26 14.34 -5.80
C ARG A 138 25.48 15.83 -5.65
N THR A 139 24.41 16.65 -5.72
CA THR A 139 24.57 18.10 -5.60
C THR A 139 24.42 18.59 -4.16
N PRO A 140 25.06 19.70 -3.79
CA PRO A 140 24.85 20.31 -2.47
C PRO A 140 23.40 20.67 -2.20
N GLU A 141 22.68 21.14 -3.22
CA GLU A 141 21.29 21.57 -3.15
C GLU A 141 20.36 20.40 -2.83
N SER A 142 20.52 19.26 -3.55
CA SER A 142 19.72 18.07 -3.27
C SER A 142 20.00 17.51 -1.86
N ARG A 143 21.28 17.50 -1.43
CA ARG A 143 21.60 17.09 -0.05
C ARG A 143 20.97 18.01 0.99
N ALA A 144 20.97 19.33 0.73
CA ALA A 144 20.35 20.30 1.63
C ALA A 144 18.84 20.08 1.72
N MET A 145 18.16 19.86 0.59
CA MET A 145 16.73 19.57 0.53
C MET A 145 16.39 18.32 1.33
N PHE A 146 17.02 17.17 1.04
CA PHE A 146 16.75 15.92 1.77
C PHE A 146 17.10 16.02 3.25
N LYS A 147 18.15 16.78 3.61
CA LYS A 147 18.48 17.02 5.01
C LYS A 147 17.39 17.83 5.71
N ALA A 148 16.96 18.95 5.12
CA ALA A 148 15.90 19.79 5.67
C ALA A 148 14.60 19.01 5.85
N TYR A 149 14.21 18.22 4.85
CA TYR A 149 13.04 17.35 4.93
C TYR A 149 13.16 16.35 6.08
N ALA A 150 14.30 15.64 6.16
CA ALA A 150 14.52 14.66 7.23
C ALA A 150 14.53 15.30 8.63
N ASP A 151 15.08 16.51 8.75
CA ASP A 151 15.11 17.24 10.03
C ASP A 151 13.69 17.68 10.43
N SER A 152 12.85 18.12 9.48
CA SER A 152 11.44 18.48 9.76
C SER A 152 10.64 17.26 10.22
N VAL A 153 10.78 16.11 9.56
CA VAL A 153 10.11 14.85 9.96
C VAL A 153 10.58 14.39 11.35
N ARG A 154 11.88 14.51 11.65
CA ARG A 154 12.42 14.16 12.97
C ARG A 154 11.89 15.07 14.07
N ALA A 155 11.78 16.37 13.80
CA ALA A 155 11.20 17.33 14.74
C ALA A 155 9.75 16.97 15.08
N VAL A 156 8.93 16.75 14.07
CA VAL A 156 7.53 16.33 14.25
C VAL A 156 7.41 15.01 15.03
N ARG A 157 8.31 14.05 14.76
CA ARG A 157 8.34 12.78 15.51
C ARG A 157 8.77 12.96 16.95
N ALA A 158 9.75 13.83 17.22
CA ALA A 158 10.21 14.11 18.57
C ALA A 158 9.07 14.67 19.44
N GLU A 159 8.23 15.55 18.90
CA GLU A 159 7.02 16.07 19.54
C GLU A 159 5.95 14.98 19.80
N ASN A 160 6.00 13.87 19.05
CA ASN A 160 5.07 12.75 19.13
C ASN A 160 5.71 11.47 19.67
N ASN A 161 6.66 11.58 20.60
CA ASN A 161 7.33 10.43 21.25
C ASN A 161 8.03 9.47 20.27
N GLY A 162 8.56 9.97 19.17
CA GLY A 162 9.25 9.19 18.14
C GLY A 162 8.35 8.49 17.13
N VAL A 163 7.04 8.60 17.26
CA VAL A 163 6.07 7.97 16.36
C VAL A 163 5.73 8.92 15.20
N ASN A 164 5.55 8.36 14.01
CA ASN A 164 4.98 9.11 12.89
C ASN A 164 3.53 9.50 13.25
N PRO A 165 3.18 10.81 13.34
CA PRO A 165 1.83 11.22 13.72
C PRO A 165 0.75 10.76 12.74
N ALA A 166 1.10 10.50 11.47
CA ALA A 166 0.17 9.90 10.52
C ALA A 166 -0.22 8.47 10.93
N LEU A 167 0.71 7.67 11.50
CA LEU A 167 0.39 6.35 12.07
C LEU A 167 -0.58 6.48 13.24
N SER A 168 -0.40 7.48 14.10
CA SER A 168 -1.31 7.72 15.21
C SER A 168 -2.67 8.31 14.77
N LYS A 169 -2.73 8.97 13.61
CA LYS A 169 -3.98 9.46 13.00
C LYS A 169 -4.70 8.36 12.22
N SER A 170 -3.99 7.54 11.45
CA SER A 170 -4.56 6.38 10.75
C SER A 170 -5.12 5.36 11.73
N THR A 171 -4.54 5.28 12.94
CA THR A 171 -5.03 4.42 14.01
C THR A 171 -6.38 4.86 14.60
N LYS A 172 -6.97 5.98 14.18
CA LYS A 172 -8.20 6.49 14.78
C LYS A 172 -9.39 6.65 13.84
N VAL A 173 -9.24 6.44 12.54
CA VAL A 173 -10.40 6.44 11.65
C VAL A 173 -11.15 5.13 11.83
N THR A 174 -12.10 5.12 12.76
CA THR A 174 -13.04 4.02 12.98
C THR A 174 -14.27 4.14 12.09
N ASN A 175 -14.50 5.33 11.57
CA ASN A 175 -15.59 5.63 10.65
C ASN A 175 -15.03 6.34 9.40
N PRO A 176 -15.03 5.70 8.21
CA PRO A 176 -14.49 6.30 6.99
C PRO A 176 -15.22 7.59 6.57
N PHE A 177 -16.48 7.78 6.99
CA PHE A 177 -17.27 8.96 6.67
C PHE A 177 -16.86 10.22 7.46
N GLU A 178 -16.01 10.08 8.47
CA GLU A 178 -15.42 11.20 9.22
C GLU A 178 -14.15 11.74 8.55
N SER A 179 -13.62 11.04 7.55
CA SER A 179 -12.41 11.46 6.82
C SER A 179 -12.78 12.08 5.47
N MET A 180 -12.71 13.40 5.37
CA MET A 180 -12.94 14.11 4.12
C MET A 180 -11.92 13.73 3.04
N ASP A 181 -10.68 13.41 3.40
CA ASP A 181 -9.67 12.96 2.45
C ASP A 181 -10.07 11.63 1.80
N ILE A 182 -10.44 10.63 2.60
CA ILE A 182 -10.90 9.32 2.10
C ILE A 182 -12.13 9.49 1.21
N LEU A 183 -13.11 10.28 1.61
CA LEU A 183 -14.31 10.52 0.81
C LEU A 183 -14.01 11.22 -0.51
N ASN A 184 -13.11 12.21 -0.50
CA ASN A 184 -12.68 12.89 -1.72
C ASN A 184 -12.01 11.94 -2.71
N ARG A 185 -11.17 11.03 -2.23
CA ARG A 185 -10.51 10.02 -3.07
C ARG A 185 -11.48 8.99 -3.61
N ILE A 186 -12.43 8.52 -2.79
CA ILE A 186 -13.51 7.63 -3.25
C ILE A 186 -14.36 8.33 -4.31
N ASN A 187 -14.71 9.59 -4.10
CA ASN A 187 -15.49 10.38 -5.05
C ASN A 187 -14.72 10.59 -6.36
N ALA A 188 -13.40 10.80 -6.30
CA ALA A 188 -12.54 10.88 -7.49
C ALA A 188 -12.57 9.56 -8.27
N LYS A 189 -12.51 8.42 -7.58
CA LYS A 189 -12.61 7.09 -8.23
C LYS A 189 -13.99 6.83 -8.84
N ILE A 190 -15.05 7.23 -8.17
CA ILE A 190 -16.41 7.16 -8.72
C ILE A 190 -16.56 8.07 -9.96
N LYS A 191 -15.99 9.27 -9.92
CA LYS A 191 -15.94 10.20 -11.06
C LYS A 191 -15.32 9.53 -12.29
N GLU A 192 -14.18 8.88 -12.12
CA GLU A 192 -13.48 8.15 -13.17
C GLU A 192 -14.35 7.00 -13.72
N LEU A 193 -14.83 6.12 -12.85
CA LEU A 193 -15.60 4.93 -13.22
C LEU A 193 -16.98 5.26 -13.78
N ALA A 194 -17.60 6.34 -13.33
CA ALA A 194 -18.88 6.82 -13.87
C ALA A 194 -18.71 7.57 -15.19
N ASN A 195 -17.51 8.10 -15.46
CA ASN A 195 -17.19 9.00 -16.56
C ASN A 195 -18.04 10.30 -16.51
N VAL A 196 -18.05 10.95 -15.35
CA VAL A 196 -18.79 12.20 -15.13
C VAL A 196 -17.83 13.30 -14.66
N PRO A 197 -18.03 14.58 -15.02
CA PRO A 197 -17.16 15.67 -14.58
C PRO A 197 -17.27 15.94 -13.08
N ILE A 198 -18.46 15.82 -12.51
CA ILE A 198 -18.75 15.99 -11.09
C ILE A 198 -19.73 14.90 -10.67
N PRO A 199 -19.34 13.97 -9.77
CA PRO A 199 -20.24 12.93 -9.30
C PRO A 199 -21.35 13.52 -8.40
N ASN A 200 -22.57 13.13 -8.64
CA ASN A 200 -23.72 13.41 -7.78
C ASN A 200 -24.05 12.11 -7.00
N ILE A 201 -23.55 12.02 -5.78
CA ILE A 201 -23.53 10.77 -5.02
C ILE A 201 -24.62 10.78 -3.97
N ALA A 202 -25.43 9.73 -3.98
CA ALA A 202 -26.36 9.45 -2.91
C ALA A 202 -25.65 8.96 -1.65
N ASP A 203 -26.38 8.90 -0.53
CA ASP A 203 -25.84 8.40 0.74
C ASP A 203 -25.30 6.98 0.61
N TYR A 204 -24.21 6.71 1.30
CA TYR A 204 -23.61 5.40 1.38
C TYR A 204 -24.48 4.46 2.24
N LYS A 205 -24.92 3.35 1.64
CA LYS A 205 -25.75 2.35 2.31
C LYS A 205 -24.91 1.14 2.68
N LEU A 206 -24.75 0.84 3.97
CA LEU A 206 -24.16 -0.42 4.42
C LEU A 206 -25.05 -1.60 3.96
N VAL A 207 -24.49 -2.51 3.18
CA VAL A 207 -25.20 -3.67 2.64
C VAL A 207 -24.72 -4.98 3.21
N ASN A 208 -23.48 -5.03 3.69
CA ASN A 208 -22.92 -6.23 4.32
C ASN A 208 -21.75 -5.86 5.25
N GLU A 209 -21.48 -6.75 6.21
CA GLU A 209 -20.30 -6.72 7.06
C GLU A 209 -19.78 -8.15 7.22
N LYS A 210 -18.51 -8.38 6.92
CA LYS A 210 -17.90 -9.70 7.03
C LYS A 210 -16.51 -9.57 7.67
N GLY A 211 -16.42 -9.97 8.92
CA GLY A 211 -15.19 -9.82 9.70
C GLY A 211 -14.81 -8.35 9.84
N ALA A 212 -13.63 -8.00 9.35
CA ALA A 212 -13.10 -6.65 9.41
C ALA A 212 -13.41 -5.81 8.14
N THR A 213 -14.29 -6.28 7.25
CA THR A 213 -14.66 -5.59 6.03
C THR A 213 -16.11 -5.14 6.07
N LYS A 214 -16.35 -3.87 5.76
CA LYS A 214 -17.69 -3.31 5.61
C LYS A 214 -17.94 -2.96 4.15
N TYR A 215 -19.06 -3.42 3.63
CA TYR A 215 -19.46 -3.28 2.24
C TYR A 215 -20.60 -2.26 2.14
N TYR A 216 -20.37 -1.21 1.37
CA TYR A 216 -21.36 -0.16 1.14
C TYR A 216 -21.75 -0.13 -0.33
N GLU A 217 -22.98 0.26 -0.59
CA GLU A 217 -23.45 0.65 -1.91
C GLU A 217 -23.74 2.15 -1.95
N VAL A 218 -23.38 2.75 -3.06
CA VAL A 218 -23.67 4.16 -3.35
C VAL A 218 -24.11 4.29 -4.80
N LYS A 219 -25.11 5.13 -5.05
CA LYS A 219 -25.63 5.39 -6.39
C LYS A 219 -25.15 6.75 -6.88
N GLU A 220 -24.57 6.77 -8.08
CA GLU A 220 -24.29 8.01 -8.79
C GLU A 220 -25.57 8.41 -9.56
N LEU A 221 -26.13 9.58 -9.20
CA LEU A 221 -27.50 9.94 -9.60
C LEU A 221 -27.61 10.42 -11.04
N ASN A 222 -26.54 10.99 -11.63
CA ASN A 222 -26.56 11.47 -13.00
C ASN A 222 -26.57 10.33 -14.02
N THR A 223 -25.84 9.24 -13.75
CA THR A 223 -25.77 8.07 -14.63
C THR A 223 -26.67 6.93 -14.19
N GLY A 224 -27.13 6.95 -12.95
CA GLY A 224 -27.87 5.85 -12.35
C GLY A 224 -27.02 4.62 -11.99
N LYS A 225 -25.70 4.66 -12.22
CA LYS A 225 -24.79 3.56 -11.86
C LYS A 225 -24.70 3.39 -10.35
N THR A 226 -24.61 2.13 -9.94
CA THR A 226 -24.36 1.78 -8.53
C THR A 226 -22.93 1.31 -8.38
N PHE A 227 -22.29 1.73 -7.30
CA PHE A 227 -20.91 1.38 -6.96
C PHE A 227 -20.90 0.61 -5.64
N CYS A 228 -20.03 -0.39 -5.55
CA CYS A 228 -19.67 -1.03 -4.29
C CYS A 228 -18.42 -0.34 -3.74
N VAL A 229 -18.49 0.08 -2.48
CA VAL A 229 -17.37 0.67 -1.74
C VAL A 229 -17.08 -0.22 -0.55
N ASP A 230 -15.92 -0.85 -0.57
CA ASP A 230 -15.48 -1.78 0.45
C ASP A 230 -14.47 -1.07 1.36
N PHE A 231 -14.74 -1.04 2.67
CA PHE A 231 -13.82 -0.53 3.66
C PHE A 231 -13.22 -1.68 4.45
N TYR A 232 -11.90 -1.69 4.54
CA TYR A 232 -11.14 -2.71 5.26
C TYR A 232 -10.63 -2.15 6.59
N PHE A 233 -10.86 -2.87 7.69
CA PHE A 233 -10.41 -2.48 9.02
C PHE A 233 -9.41 -3.49 9.57
N TYR A 234 -8.38 -3.00 10.25
CA TYR A 234 -7.45 -3.83 11.00
C TYR A 234 -7.40 -3.33 12.45
N GLY A 235 -7.68 -4.21 13.40
CA GLY A 235 -7.77 -3.80 14.83
C GLY A 235 -8.82 -2.70 15.09
N GLY A 236 -9.88 -2.65 14.28
CA GLY A 236 -10.93 -1.61 14.39
C GLY A 236 -10.59 -0.28 13.71
N ILE A 237 -9.47 -0.20 13.00
CA ILE A 237 -8.96 1.00 12.34
C ILE A 237 -9.08 0.82 10.83
N LEU A 238 -9.52 1.86 10.12
CA LEU A 238 -9.59 1.83 8.66
C LEU A 238 -8.18 1.68 8.07
N SER A 239 -7.94 0.58 7.35
CA SER A 239 -6.67 0.22 6.75
C SER A 239 -6.68 0.28 5.22
N GLY A 240 -7.84 0.44 4.61
CA GLY A 240 -7.95 0.55 3.15
C GLY A 240 -9.39 0.57 2.68
N TRP A 241 -9.56 0.82 1.39
CA TRP A 241 -10.85 0.83 0.72
C TRP A 241 -10.71 0.42 -0.76
N ASN A 242 -11.81 0.06 -1.37
CA ASN A 242 -11.89 -0.23 -2.79
C ASN A 242 -13.22 0.26 -3.37
N VAL A 243 -13.25 0.62 -4.65
CA VAL A 243 -14.46 1.02 -5.38
C VAL A 243 -14.58 0.21 -6.66
N THR A 244 -15.73 -0.42 -6.85
CA THR A 244 -16.04 -1.18 -8.07
C THR A 244 -17.42 -0.81 -8.57
N VAL A 245 -17.65 -0.94 -9.87
CA VAL A 245 -18.99 -0.83 -10.46
C VAL A 245 -19.77 -2.11 -10.12
N LYS A 246 -21.02 -1.96 -9.68
CA LYS A 246 -21.90 -3.09 -9.40
C LYS A 246 -22.53 -3.64 -10.68
#